data_37069f893fa556070297cd4d6f706dcd
#
_entry.id   37069f893fa556070297cd4d6f706dcd
#
_cell.length_a   1.000
_cell.length_b   1.000
_cell.length_c   1.000
_cell.angle_alpha   90.00
_cell.angle_beta   90.00
_cell.angle_gamma   90.00
#
_symmetry.space_group_name_H-M   'P 1'
#
loop_
_entity.id
_entity.type
_entity.pdbx_description
1 polymer ?
#
loop_
_entity_poly.entity_id
_entity_poly.type
_entity_poly.pdbx_seq_one_letter_code
_entity_poly.pdbx_strand_id
1 'polypeptide(L)'
;MQDKYQSPLSERYASKEMQYIFSPDKKFCTWRKLWIALAGSEKELGLDISDEQIEELKAHAEDINYDVAKEREAIVRHDVMSHVYAYGVQCPKAKGIIHLGATSCYVGDNTDIIIMTEALKLVRKKLINVINELSKFANEYKALPTLAFTHFQPAQPTTVGKRATLCLNELVLDLEDLEYLIGSMKLLGSKGTTGTQASFLELFEGDHEKIRKIDKMIANKMGFEDVYPVSGQTYSRKVDTRVLNVLAGIASSAHKFSNDIRLLQHLKEVEEPFEKNQIGSSAMAYKRNPMRSERIASLANYVMADALNPAITAATQWFERTLDDSANKRISVPEAFLAIDGILDLYLNVVDGLVVYPKVIEKRLMSELPFMATENIMMDAVKAGGDRQELHEKIRTLSMEAGRNVKEKGLDNNLLELIAADPSFNLTIDELKKTMDPSKYTGRSKEQVEEFLSEVINPILEANKDLLGLTAQINV
;
A
#
# COMPACT_ATOMS: atom_id res chain seq x y z
N MET A 1 30.58 -11.76 14.03
CA MET A 1 31.12 -10.89 12.97
C MET A 1 29.99 -10.47 12.06
N GLN A 2 29.83 -9.17 11.82
CA GLN A 2 28.82 -8.64 10.87
C GLN A 2 29.57 -8.20 9.60
N ASP A 3 30.10 -9.18 8.88
CA ASP A 3 30.98 -9.01 7.72
C ASP A 3 30.32 -9.33 6.38
N LYS A 4 28.98 -9.46 6.40
CA LYS A 4 28.17 -9.72 5.21
C LYS A 4 27.14 -8.62 5.02
N TYR A 5 26.89 -8.26 3.75
CA TYR A 5 25.80 -7.36 3.41
C TYR A 5 24.45 -7.98 3.84
N GLN A 6 23.63 -7.17 4.51
CA GLN A 6 22.24 -7.49 4.85
C GLN A 6 21.33 -6.42 4.28
N SER A 7 20.19 -6.82 3.73
CA SER A 7 19.24 -5.86 3.17
C SER A 7 18.59 -5.03 4.26
N PRO A 8 18.62 -3.70 4.19
CA PRO A 8 17.88 -2.83 5.12
C PRO A 8 16.39 -3.12 5.14
N LEU A 9 15.82 -3.64 4.05
CA LEU A 9 14.41 -4.01 3.99
C LEU A 9 14.07 -5.09 5.03
N SER A 10 14.93 -6.10 5.18
CA SER A 10 14.72 -7.18 6.17
C SER A 10 15.09 -6.76 7.59
N GLU A 11 16.19 -5.97 7.75
CA GLU A 11 16.67 -5.64 9.09
C GLU A 11 15.88 -4.52 9.77
N ARG A 12 15.39 -3.56 8.98
CA ARG A 12 14.89 -2.30 9.52
C ARG A 12 13.41 -2.03 9.24
N TYR A 13 12.86 -2.49 8.12
CA TYR A 13 11.60 -1.98 7.63
C TYR A 13 10.48 -3.02 7.59
N ALA A 14 10.72 -4.20 7.05
CA ALA A 14 9.69 -5.21 6.89
C ALA A 14 9.35 -5.94 8.19
N SER A 15 8.08 -6.26 8.37
CA SER A 15 7.61 -7.09 9.47
C SER A 15 8.16 -8.52 9.38
N LYS A 16 8.22 -9.20 10.51
CA LYS A 16 8.60 -10.62 10.56
C LYS A 16 7.65 -11.50 9.75
N GLU A 17 6.36 -11.14 9.70
CA GLU A 17 5.34 -11.86 8.95
C GLU A 17 5.63 -11.81 7.45
N MET A 18 5.91 -10.63 6.89
CA MET A 18 6.26 -10.49 5.48
C MET A 18 7.58 -11.18 5.14
N GLN A 19 8.59 -11.06 6.00
CA GLN A 19 9.86 -11.76 5.84
C GLN A 19 9.69 -13.29 5.82
N TYR A 20 8.83 -13.85 6.69
CA TYR A 20 8.53 -15.28 6.69
C TYR A 20 7.88 -15.74 5.40
N ILE A 21 6.92 -14.97 4.86
CA ILE A 21 6.24 -15.28 3.59
C ILE A 21 7.25 -15.50 2.44
N PHE A 22 8.33 -14.71 2.40
CA PHE A 22 9.40 -14.83 1.40
C PHE A 22 10.60 -15.66 1.85
N SER A 23 10.52 -16.34 2.98
CA SER A 23 11.63 -17.16 3.52
C SER A 23 11.82 -18.47 2.74
N PRO A 24 13.03 -19.05 2.81
CA PRO A 24 13.28 -20.40 2.31
C PRO A 24 12.33 -21.45 2.91
N ASP A 25 12.06 -21.40 4.22
CA ASP A 25 11.16 -22.33 4.88
C ASP A 25 9.77 -22.30 4.25
N LYS A 26 9.18 -21.14 4.11
CA LYS A 26 7.88 -20.98 3.44
C LYS A 26 7.90 -21.52 2.03
N LYS A 27 8.93 -21.18 1.24
CA LYS A 27 9.10 -21.63 -0.13
C LYS A 27 9.14 -23.16 -0.22
N PHE A 28 10.04 -23.81 0.52
CA PHE A 28 10.27 -25.24 0.36
C PHE A 28 9.20 -26.10 1.03
N CYS A 29 8.58 -25.65 2.13
CA CYS A 29 7.38 -26.29 2.65
C CYS A 29 6.22 -26.22 1.65
N THR A 30 6.07 -25.11 0.91
CA THR A 30 5.06 -24.99 -0.15
C THR A 30 5.35 -25.94 -1.32
N TRP A 31 6.62 -26.13 -1.70
CA TRP A 31 6.98 -27.15 -2.68
C TRP A 31 6.55 -28.54 -2.27
N ARG A 32 6.78 -28.94 -1.02
CA ARG A 32 6.35 -30.24 -0.49
C ARG A 32 4.82 -30.37 -0.48
N LYS A 33 4.10 -29.33 -0.09
CA LYS A 33 2.63 -29.30 -0.14
C LYS A 33 2.12 -29.48 -1.58
N LEU A 34 2.77 -28.87 -2.56
CA LEU A 34 2.45 -29.04 -3.98
C LEU A 34 2.74 -30.46 -4.46
N TRP A 35 3.84 -31.11 -4.07
CA TRP A 35 4.09 -32.51 -4.39
C TRP A 35 3.10 -33.46 -3.72
N ILE A 36 2.68 -33.19 -2.49
CA ILE A 36 1.60 -33.93 -1.83
C ILE A 36 0.27 -33.76 -2.56
N ALA A 37 -0.06 -32.54 -2.97
CA ALA A 37 -1.26 -32.24 -3.73
C ALA A 37 -1.27 -32.95 -5.10
N LEU A 38 -0.12 -32.98 -5.80
CA LEU A 38 0.06 -33.69 -7.06
C LEU A 38 -0.15 -35.18 -6.87
N ALA A 39 0.63 -35.84 -6.02
CA ALA A 39 0.57 -37.28 -5.79
C ALA A 39 -0.82 -37.73 -5.29
N GLY A 40 -1.46 -36.94 -4.41
CA GLY A 40 -2.82 -37.19 -3.96
C GLY A 40 -3.85 -37.10 -5.10
N SER A 41 -3.70 -36.12 -5.98
CA SER A 41 -4.59 -35.98 -7.14
C SER A 41 -4.38 -37.09 -8.18
N GLU A 42 -3.13 -37.47 -8.44
CA GLU A 42 -2.77 -38.60 -9.30
C GLU A 42 -3.34 -39.90 -8.78
N LYS A 43 -3.25 -40.18 -7.48
CA LYS A 43 -3.87 -41.33 -6.83
C LYS A 43 -5.39 -41.35 -7.01
N GLU A 44 -6.06 -40.22 -6.71
CA GLU A 44 -7.52 -40.12 -6.84
C GLU A 44 -8.00 -40.33 -8.29
N LEU A 45 -7.15 -40.04 -9.26
CA LEU A 45 -7.41 -40.25 -10.68
C LEU A 45 -7.01 -41.67 -11.20
N GLY A 46 -6.49 -42.51 -10.28
CA GLY A 46 -6.31 -43.94 -10.55
C GLY A 46 -4.89 -44.38 -10.83
N LEU A 47 -3.87 -43.55 -10.57
CA LEU A 47 -2.48 -44.04 -10.60
C LEU A 47 -2.19 -44.91 -9.36
N ASP A 48 -1.28 -45.85 -9.52
CA ASP A 48 -0.87 -46.80 -8.46
C ASP A 48 0.03 -46.09 -7.43
N ILE A 49 -0.61 -45.32 -6.56
CA ILE A 49 0.00 -44.58 -5.44
C ILE A 49 -0.70 -45.03 -4.16
N SER A 50 0.07 -45.55 -3.20
CA SER A 50 -0.48 -46.03 -1.92
C SER A 50 -0.77 -44.92 -0.91
N ASP A 51 -1.68 -45.21 0.05
CA ASP A 51 -1.90 -44.32 1.18
C ASP A 51 -0.63 -44.13 2.02
N GLU A 52 0.15 -45.19 2.16
CA GLU A 52 1.39 -45.18 2.92
C GLU A 52 2.42 -44.20 2.32
N GLN A 53 2.50 -44.11 0.98
CA GLN A 53 3.36 -43.14 0.31
C GLN A 53 2.89 -41.68 0.56
N ILE A 54 1.60 -41.44 0.48
CA ILE A 54 1.04 -40.11 0.77
C ILE A 54 1.26 -39.70 2.22
N GLU A 55 1.05 -40.60 3.19
CA GLU A 55 1.27 -40.30 4.62
C GLU A 55 2.76 -40.06 4.92
N GLU A 56 3.66 -40.79 4.29
CA GLU A 56 5.10 -40.58 4.42
C GLU A 56 5.50 -39.17 3.90
N LEU A 57 4.95 -38.73 2.77
CA LEU A 57 5.16 -37.36 2.28
C LEU A 57 4.62 -36.30 3.24
N LYS A 58 3.41 -36.50 3.76
CA LYS A 58 2.82 -35.56 4.73
C LYS A 58 3.62 -35.47 6.03
N ALA A 59 4.15 -36.60 6.53
CA ALA A 59 4.94 -36.63 7.76
C ALA A 59 6.20 -35.74 7.68
N HIS A 60 6.74 -35.55 6.47
CA HIS A 60 7.94 -34.74 6.22
C HIS A 60 7.65 -33.45 5.43
N ALA A 61 6.43 -32.91 5.53
CA ALA A 61 6.06 -31.70 4.76
C ALA A 61 6.80 -30.43 5.20
N GLU A 62 7.23 -30.35 6.46
CA GLU A 62 7.76 -29.12 7.06
C GLU A 62 9.20 -29.23 7.57
N ASP A 63 9.76 -30.42 7.72
CA ASP A 63 11.14 -30.65 8.18
C ASP A 63 12.14 -30.72 7.02
N ILE A 64 12.45 -29.57 6.42
CA ILE A 64 13.32 -29.47 5.25
C ILE A 64 14.76 -29.84 5.61
N ASN A 65 15.33 -30.85 4.94
CA ASN A 65 16.76 -31.20 5.06
C ASN A 65 17.59 -30.33 4.10
N TYR A 66 17.95 -29.14 4.56
CA TYR A 66 18.72 -28.18 3.77
C TYR A 66 20.14 -28.66 3.42
N ASP A 67 20.78 -29.41 4.32
CA ASP A 67 22.15 -29.86 4.10
C ASP A 67 22.22 -30.84 2.94
N VAL A 68 21.35 -31.86 2.94
CA VAL A 68 21.25 -32.84 1.84
C VAL A 68 20.87 -32.15 0.52
N ALA A 69 19.93 -31.21 0.55
CA ALA A 69 19.55 -30.44 -0.65
C ALA A 69 20.72 -29.63 -1.20
N LYS A 70 21.46 -28.94 -0.34
CA LYS A 70 22.62 -28.12 -0.71
C LYS A 70 23.78 -28.95 -1.26
N GLU A 71 24.12 -30.05 -0.61
CA GLU A 71 25.14 -30.99 -1.08
C GLU A 71 24.79 -31.54 -2.46
N ARG A 72 23.51 -31.92 -2.66
CA ARG A 72 23.04 -32.41 -3.95
C ARG A 72 23.08 -31.34 -5.03
N GLU A 73 22.65 -30.12 -4.71
CA GLU A 73 22.69 -28.98 -5.64
C GLU A 73 24.09 -28.63 -6.09
N ALA A 74 25.07 -28.72 -5.20
CA ALA A 74 26.47 -28.53 -5.55
C ALA A 74 26.96 -29.48 -6.66
N ILE A 75 26.38 -30.69 -6.75
CA ILE A 75 26.70 -31.71 -7.75
C ILE A 75 25.89 -31.49 -9.03
N VAL A 76 24.55 -31.43 -8.92
CA VAL A 76 23.64 -31.48 -10.09
C VAL A 76 23.31 -30.09 -10.64
N ARG A 77 23.63 -29.01 -9.93
CA ARG A 77 23.37 -27.62 -10.33
C ARG A 77 21.90 -27.32 -10.67
N HIS A 78 20.98 -27.95 -9.93
CA HIS A 78 19.55 -27.83 -10.15
C HIS A 78 18.79 -27.89 -8.81
N ASP A 79 18.22 -26.77 -8.39
CA ASP A 79 17.55 -26.60 -7.10
C ASP A 79 16.37 -27.57 -6.88
N VAL A 80 15.42 -27.60 -7.82
CA VAL A 80 14.21 -28.44 -7.68
C VAL A 80 14.59 -29.92 -7.58
N MET A 81 15.49 -30.43 -8.44
CA MET A 81 15.91 -31.83 -8.41
C MET A 81 16.70 -32.16 -7.14
N SER A 82 17.38 -31.19 -6.55
CA SER A 82 18.06 -31.35 -5.27
C SER A 82 17.09 -31.50 -4.12
N HIS A 83 16.00 -30.74 -4.13
CA HIS A 83 14.93 -30.87 -3.15
C HIS A 83 14.07 -32.13 -3.34
N VAL A 84 13.84 -32.57 -4.60
CA VAL A 84 13.22 -33.89 -4.88
C VAL A 84 14.08 -35.00 -4.27
N TYR A 85 15.40 -34.94 -4.48
CA TYR A 85 16.32 -35.91 -3.89
C TYR A 85 16.28 -35.89 -2.36
N ALA A 86 16.42 -34.72 -1.74
CA ALA A 86 16.41 -34.55 -0.28
C ALA A 86 15.09 -35.08 0.33
N TYR A 87 13.97 -34.80 -0.32
CA TYR A 87 12.66 -35.30 0.11
C TYR A 87 12.58 -36.81 -0.03
N GLY A 88 13.09 -37.38 -1.13
CA GLY A 88 13.15 -38.84 -1.34
C GLY A 88 14.04 -39.59 -0.35
N VAL A 89 15.08 -38.94 0.18
CA VAL A 89 15.91 -39.50 1.27
C VAL A 89 15.10 -39.64 2.56
N GLN A 90 14.24 -38.67 2.86
CA GLN A 90 13.34 -38.71 4.02
C GLN A 90 12.12 -39.63 3.80
N CYS A 91 11.71 -39.80 2.53
CA CYS A 91 10.53 -40.56 2.13
C CYS A 91 10.90 -41.73 1.20
N PRO A 92 11.58 -42.78 1.69
CA PRO A 92 12.07 -43.86 0.83
C PRO A 92 10.99 -44.64 0.10
N LYS A 93 9.78 -44.77 0.66
CA LYS A 93 8.65 -45.45 0.02
C LYS A 93 8.03 -44.59 -1.08
N ALA A 94 7.98 -43.29 -0.87
CA ALA A 94 7.37 -42.33 -1.79
C ALA A 94 8.36 -41.77 -2.83
N LYS A 95 9.67 -41.98 -2.71
CA LYS A 95 10.67 -41.30 -3.57
C LYS A 95 10.42 -41.44 -5.07
N GLY A 96 9.79 -42.53 -5.50
CA GLY A 96 9.51 -42.82 -6.89
C GLY A 96 8.34 -42.03 -7.46
N ILE A 97 7.50 -41.46 -6.64
CA ILE A 97 6.31 -40.70 -7.07
C ILE A 97 6.43 -39.20 -6.83
N ILE A 98 7.52 -38.73 -6.19
CA ILE A 98 7.75 -37.31 -6.02
C ILE A 98 7.99 -36.66 -7.38
N HIS A 99 7.21 -35.61 -7.70
CA HIS A 99 7.37 -34.84 -8.93
C HIS A 99 6.99 -35.62 -10.22
N LEU A 100 6.14 -36.63 -10.12
CA LEU A 100 5.73 -37.49 -11.26
C LEU A 100 5.03 -36.64 -12.32
N GLY A 101 5.44 -36.78 -13.57
CA GLY A 101 4.88 -36.03 -14.72
C GLY A 101 5.17 -34.52 -14.72
N ALA A 102 5.67 -33.96 -13.64
CA ALA A 102 5.85 -32.53 -13.47
C ALA A 102 7.22 -32.03 -13.97
N THR A 103 7.33 -30.72 -14.14
CA THR A 103 8.58 -29.99 -14.41
C THR A 103 8.87 -29.02 -13.26
N SER A 104 10.08 -28.46 -13.22
CA SER A 104 10.51 -27.55 -12.16
C SER A 104 9.56 -26.37 -11.90
N CYS A 105 8.96 -25.82 -12.95
CA CYS A 105 8.00 -24.73 -12.83
C CYS A 105 6.69 -25.12 -12.15
N TYR A 106 6.37 -26.41 -12.06
CA TYR A 106 5.22 -26.86 -11.28
C TYR A 106 5.32 -26.38 -9.82
N VAL A 107 6.43 -26.65 -9.14
CA VAL A 107 6.61 -26.18 -7.78
C VAL A 107 7.04 -24.70 -7.71
N GLY A 108 7.93 -24.27 -8.60
CA GLY A 108 8.44 -22.90 -8.59
C GLY A 108 7.34 -21.88 -8.83
N ASP A 109 6.64 -21.97 -9.93
CA ASP A 109 5.64 -20.97 -10.36
C ASP A 109 4.35 -21.02 -9.52
N ASN A 110 3.85 -22.21 -9.19
CA ASN A 110 2.70 -22.30 -8.29
C ASN A 110 3.03 -21.73 -6.89
N THR A 111 4.23 -21.98 -6.36
CA THR A 111 4.67 -21.40 -5.09
C THR A 111 4.75 -19.89 -5.17
N ASP A 112 5.30 -19.32 -6.23
CA ASP A 112 5.38 -17.86 -6.39
C ASP A 112 4.00 -17.21 -6.34
N ILE A 113 3.00 -17.81 -7.02
CA ILE A 113 1.60 -17.31 -6.96
C ILE A 113 1.01 -17.43 -5.55
N ILE A 114 1.23 -18.55 -4.86
CA ILE A 114 0.74 -18.76 -3.48
C ILE A 114 1.35 -17.71 -2.54
N ILE A 115 2.65 -17.52 -2.60
CA ILE A 115 3.39 -16.57 -1.76
C ILE A 115 2.95 -15.13 -2.06
N MET A 116 2.88 -14.74 -3.33
CA MET A 116 2.39 -13.41 -3.71
C MET A 116 0.96 -13.17 -3.22
N THR A 117 0.08 -14.17 -3.33
CA THR A 117 -1.32 -14.05 -2.86
C THR A 117 -1.39 -13.88 -1.34
N GLU A 118 -0.59 -14.61 -0.59
CA GLU A 118 -0.51 -14.45 0.88
C GLU A 118 0.03 -13.06 1.24
N ALA A 119 1.08 -12.61 0.56
CA ALA A 119 1.67 -11.29 0.75
C ALA A 119 0.67 -10.16 0.42
N LEU A 120 -0.09 -10.28 -0.68
CA LEU A 120 -1.16 -9.33 -1.03
C LEU A 120 -2.26 -9.28 0.04
N LYS A 121 -2.62 -10.42 0.64
CA LYS A 121 -3.58 -10.47 1.75
C LYS A 121 -3.05 -9.75 3.00
N LEU A 122 -1.75 -9.85 3.29
CA LEU A 122 -1.13 -9.11 4.39
C LEU A 122 -1.10 -7.60 4.09
N VAL A 123 -0.76 -7.20 2.87
CA VAL A 123 -0.84 -5.79 2.41
C VAL A 123 -2.27 -5.26 2.57
N ARG A 124 -3.29 -6.03 2.15
CA ARG A 124 -4.70 -5.68 2.32
C ARG A 124 -5.07 -5.45 3.79
N LYS A 125 -4.66 -6.36 4.68
CA LYS A 125 -4.90 -6.22 6.12
C LYS A 125 -4.31 -4.92 6.66
N LYS A 126 -3.07 -4.60 6.31
CA LYS A 126 -2.41 -3.35 6.74
C LYS A 126 -3.08 -2.11 6.17
N LEU A 127 -3.41 -2.12 4.88
CA LEU A 127 -4.10 -1.01 4.20
C LEU A 127 -5.45 -0.69 4.86
N ILE A 128 -6.25 -1.70 5.18
CA ILE A 128 -7.52 -1.54 5.89
C ILE A 128 -7.32 -0.89 7.27
N ASN A 129 -6.27 -1.25 8.00
CA ASN A 129 -5.97 -0.62 9.30
C ASN A 129 -5.52 0.85 9.13
N VAL A 130 -4.77 1.18 8.08
CA VAL A 130 -4.44 2.59 7.76
C VAL A 130 -5.71 3.38 7.46
N ILE A 131 -6.63 2.83 6.64
CA ILE A 131 -7.93 3.44 6.35
C ILE A 131 -8.72 3.67 7.65
N ASN A 132 -8.76 2.68 8.55
CA ASN A 132 -9.45 2.80 9.82
C ASN A 132 -8.92 3.96 10.68
N GLU A 133 -7.60 4.03 10.90
CA GLU A 133 -7.01 5.07 11.74
C GLU A 133 -7.12 6.46 11.10
N LEU A 134 -6.90 6.58 9.80
CA LEU A 134 -7.06 7.86 9.10
C LEU A 134 -8.53 8.31 9.08
N SER A 135 -9.50 7.38 9.05
CA SER A 135 -10.93 7.70 9.14
C SER A 135 -11.31 8.28 10.50
N LYS A 136 -10.74 7.75 11.59
CA LYS A 136 -10.92 8.31 12.94
C LYS A 136 -10.40 9.74 13.01
N PHE A 137 -9.19 9.97 12.49
CA PHE A 137 -8.60 11.31 12.39
C PHE A 137 -9.49 12.27 11.58
N ALA A 138 -9.97 11.84 10.42
CA ALA A 138 -10.86 12.65 9.59
C ALA A 138 -12.15 13.02 10.32
N ASN A 139 -12.74 12.08 11.06
CA ASN A 139 -13.97 12.31 11.85
C ASN A 139 -13.73 13.26 13.03
N GLU A 140 -12.61 13.11 13.75
CA GLU A 140 -12.25 13.96 14.89
C GLU A 140 -12.11 15.42 14.47
N TYR A 141 -11.44 15.68 13.35
CA TYR A 141 -11.15 17.02 12.86
C TYR A 141 -12.05 17.50 11.72
N LYS A 142 -13.19 16.86 11.49
CA LYS A 142 -14.13 17.20 10.39
C LYS A 142 -14.65 18.63 10.43
N ALA A 143 -14.72 19.25 11.61
CA ALA A 143 -15.23 20.59 11.80
C ALA A 143 -14.14 21.63 12.10
N LEU A 144 -12.84 21.25 12.15
CA LEU A 144 -11.75 22.18 12.42
C LEU A 144 -11.35 22.93 11.14
N PRO A 145 -11.68 24.24 11.00
CA PRO A 145 -11.30 25.02 9.83
C PRO A 145 -9.79 25.14 9.71
N THR A 146 -9.30 25.07 8.48
CA THR A 146 -7.89 25.29 8.14
C THR A 146 -7.79 25.97 6.78
N LEU A 147 -6.68 26.67 6.57
CA LEU A 147 -6.37 27.27 5.28
C LEU A 147 -6.11 26.18 4.24
N ALA A 148 -6.85 26.20 3.13
CA ALA A 148 -6.51 25.34 2.00
C ALA A 148 -5.46 26.01 1.11
N PHE A 149 -4.78 25.18 0.32
CA PHE A 149 -3.75 25.62 -0.61
C PHE A 149 -4.02 25.04 -2.01
N THR A 150 -3.99 25.91 -3.02
CA THR A 150 -3.88 25.55 -4.41
C THR A 150 -2.60 26.16 -4.97
N HIS A 151 -1.83 25.41 -5.75
CA HIS A 151 -0.49 25.86 -6.17
C HIS A 151 0.44 26.25 -5.00
N PHE A 152 0.17 25.67 -3.84
CA PHE A 152 0.77 25.99 -2.54
C PHE A 152 0.60 27.48 -2.14
N GLN A 153 -0.41 28.15 -2.67
CA GLN A 153 -0.82 29.49 -2.27
C GLN A 153 -2.12 29.41 -1.47
N PRO A 154 -2.32 30.34 -0.50
CA PRO A 154 -3.56 30.42 0.26
C PRO A 154 -4.79 30.46 -0.63
N ALA A 155 -5.75 29.61 -0.34
CA ALA A 155 -7.04 29.50 -1.00
C ALA A 155 -8.19 29.52 0.02
N GLN A 156 -9.41 29.30 -0.44
CA GLN A 156 -10.56 29.23 0.47
C GLN A 156 -10.36 28.20 1.58
N PRO A 157 -10.91 28.44 2.80
CA PRO A 157 -10.82 27.49 3.88
C PRO A 157 -11.45 26.14 3.57
N THR A 158 -10.89 25.10 4.19
CA THR A 158 -11.44 23.74 4.26
C THR A 158 -11.45 23.31 5.74
N THR A 159 -11.60 22.02 6.03
CA THR A 159 -11.33 21.49 7.37
C THR A 159 -10.17 20.49 7.34
N VAL A 160 -9.53 20.31 8.50
CA VAL A 160 -8.45 19.33 8.67
C VAL A 160 -8.94 17.92 8.33
N GLY A 161 -10.14 17.55 8.79
CA GLY A 161 -10.76 16.27 8.46
C GLY A 161 -11.07 16.13 6.97
N LYS A 162 -11.56 17.18 6.31
CA LYS A 162 -11.81 17.14 4.85
C LYS A 162 -10.53 16.94 4.06
N ARG A 163 -9.42 17.55 4.46
CA ARG A 163 -8.11 17.29 3.84
C ARG A 163 -7.71 15.83 3.97
N ALA A 164 -7.93 15.21 5.13
CA ALA A 164 -7.62 13.80 5.35
C ALA A 164 -8.45 12.86 4.45
N THR A 165 -9.71 13.22 4.11
CA THR A 165 -10.53 12.40 3.20
C THR A 165 -9.98 12.34 1.77
N LEU A 166 -9.13 13.27 1.36
CA LEU A 166 -8.46 13.18 0.06
C LEU A 166 -7.53 11.97 0.02
N CYS A 167 -6.73 11.78 1.06
CA CYS A 167 -5.85 10.61 1.18
C CYS A 167 -6.66 9.32 1.39
N LEU A 168 -7.74 9.36 2.19
CA LEU A 168 -8.63 8.21 2.36
C LEU A 168 -9.21 7.74 1.02
N ASN A 169 -9.63 8.65 0.17
CA ASN A 169 -10.17 8.30 -1.15
C ASN A 169 -9.13 7.61 -2.04
N GLU A 170 -7.87 8.07 -2.01
CA GLU A 170 -6.78 7.40 -2.73
C GLU A 170 -6.55 5.96 -2.20
N LEU A 171 -6.58 5.77 -0.87
CA LEU A 171 -6.45 4.43 -0.28
C LEU A 171 -7.64 3.51 -0.59
N VAL A 172 -8.85 4.05 -0.80
CA VAL A 172 -10.02 3.27 -1.26
C VAL A 172 -9.79 2.78 -2.69
N LEU A 173 -9.31 3.63 -3.60
CA LEU A 173 -8.96 3.22 -4.96
C LEU A 173 -7.88 2.13 -4.96
N ASP A 174 -6.85 2.29 -4.13
CA ASP A 174 -5.80 1.27 -3.97
C ASP A 174 -6.37 -0.06 -3.44
N LEU A 175 -7.33 -0.01 -2.51
CA LEU A 175 -7.98 -1.21 -1.98
C LEU A 175 -8.81 -1.93 -3.03
N GLU A 176 -9.55 -1.20 -3.86
CA GLU A 176 -10.32 -1.76 -4.98
C GLU A 176 -9.42 -2.50 -5.97
N ASP A 177 -8.31 -1.89 -6.38
CA ASP A 177 -7.34 -2.50 -7.28
C ASP A 177 -6.69 -3.74 -6.66
N LEU A 178 -6.34 -3.67 -5.37
CA LEU A 178 -5.75 -4.78 -4.62
C LEU A 178 -6.71 -5.96 -4.49
N GLU A 179 -7.97 -5.73 -4.14
CA GLU A 179 -9.00 -6.77 -4.00
C GLU A 179 -9.33 -7.43 -5.35
N TYR A 180 -9.42 -6.63 -6.42
CA TYR A 180 -9.57 -7.16 -7.77
C TYR A 180 -8.39 -8.05 -8.16
N LEU A 181 -7.16 -7.64 -7.85
CA LEU A 181 -5.97 -8.45 -8.13
C LEU A 181 -6.00 -9.77 -7.35
N ILE A 182 -6.25 -9.73 -6.04
CA ILE A 182 -6.32 -10.94 -5.20
C ILE A 182 -7.36 -11.91 -5.75
N GLY A 183 -8.56 -11.43 -6.08
CA GLY A 183 -9.63 -12.27 -6.64
C GLY A 183 -9.33 -12.83 -8.04
N SER A 184 -8.36 -12.25 -8.76
CA SER A 184 -7.97 -12.71 -10.10
C SER A 184 -6.77 -13.66 -10.10
N MET A 185 -6.12 -13.90 -8.95
CA MET A 185 -4.95 -14.79 -8.87
C MET A 185 -5.35 -16.24 -9.07
N LYS A 186 -4.63 -16.94 -9.97
CA LYS A 186 -4.85 -18.33 -10.31
C LYS A 186 -3.53 -19.08 -10.28
N LEU A 187 -3.56 -20.38 -9.97
CA LEU A 187 -2.36 -21.21 -10.07
C LEU A 187 -1.96 -21.44 -11.54
N LEU A 188 -0.69 -21.77 -11.75
CA LEU A 188 -0.22 -22.30 -13.02
C LEU A 188 -0.89 -23.67 -13.30
N GLY A 189 -1.01 -24.51 -12.29
CA GLY A 189 -1.40 -25.91 -12.40
C GLY A 189 -0.26 -26.81 -12.83
N SER A 190 -0.61 -27.98 -13.38
CA SER A 190 0.31 -29.01 -13.87
C SER A 190 0.43 -28.95 -15.39
N LYS A 191 1.16 -27.97 -15.91
CA LYS A 191 1.20 -27.66 -17.36
C LYS A 191 2.29 -28.43 -18.15
N GLY A 192 3.33 -28.89 -17.47
CA GLY A 192 4.45 -29.59 -18.11
C GLY A 192 5.44 -28.67 -18.82
N THR A 193 6.32 -29.24 -19.61
CA THR A 193 7.52 -28.60 -20.18
C THR A 193 7.21 -27.40 -21.07
N THR A 194 6.14 -27.48 -21.85
CA THR A 194 5.76 -26.46 -22.85
C THR A 194 4.31 -25.95 -22.68
N GLY A 195 3.67 -26.29 -21.57
CA GLY A 195 2.27 -25.93 -21.32
C GLY A 195 1.23 -26.86 -21.95
N THR A 196 1.68 -27.93 -22.62
CA THR A 196 0.81 -28.87 -23.37
C THR A 196 0.27 -30.01 -22.52
N GLN A 197 0.78 -30.21 -21.30
CA GLN A 197 0.46 -31.34 -20.43
C GLN A 197 0.78 -32.72 -21.01
N ALA A 198 1.69 -32.80 -22.00
CA ALA A 198 1.98 -34.02 -22.74
C ALA A 198 2.41 -35.18 -21.82
N SER A 199 3.28 -34.96 -20.83
CA SER A 199 3.71 -35.99 -19.88
C SER A 199 2.54 -36.54 -19.05
N PHE A 200 1.62 -35.67 -18.62
CA PHE A 200 0.42 -36.07 -17.89
C PHE A 200 -0.54 -36.84 -18.78
N LEU A 201 -0.70 -36.40 -20.04
CA LEU A 201 -1.55 -37.09 -21.00
C LEU A 201 -1.06 -38.52 -21.26
N GLU A 202 0.26 -38.72 -21.40
CA GLU A 202 0.87 -40.03 -21.49
C GLU A 202 0.67 -40.87 -20.23
N LEU A 203 0.89 -40.25 -19.04
CA LEU A 203 0.73 -40.91 -17.74
C LEU A 203 -0.70 -41.43 -17.51
N PHE A 204 -1.71 -40.74 -18.03
CA PHE A 204 -3.12 -41.11 -17.96
C PHE A 204 -3.65 -41.73 -19.28
N GLU A 205 -2.79 -42.33 -20.10
CA GLU A 205 -3.14 -43.09 -21.29
C GLU A 205 -4.08 -42.37 -22.28
N GLY A 206 -3.91 -41.06 -22.42
CA GLY A 206 -4.69 -40.19 -23.32
C GLY A 206 -6.03 -39.73 -22.78
N ASP A 207 -6.31 -39.91 -21.48
CA ASP A 207 -7.56 -39.47 -20.86
C ASP A 207 -7.56 -37.94 -20.58
N HIS A 208 -8.09 -37.18 -21.55
CA HIS A 208 -8.18 -35.72 -21.44
C HIS A 208 -9.03 -35.24 -20.26
N GLU A 209 -10.05 -35.97 -19.83
CA GLU A 209 -10.90 -35.56 -18.71
C GLU A 209 -10.14 -35.66 -17.39
N LYS A 210 -9.32 -36.70 -17.20
CA LYS A 210 -8.43 -36.78 -16.03
C LYS A 210 -7.43 -35.62 -15.98
N ILE A 211 -6.85 -35.25 -17.13
CA ILE A 211 -5.90 -34.13 -17.22
C ILE A 211 -6.56 -32.77 -16.87
N ARG A 212 -7.79 -32.56 -17.28
CA ARG A 212 -8.56 -31.37 -16.92
C ARG A 212 -8.90 -31.33 -15.41
N LYS A 213 -9.21 -32.51 -14.86
CA LYS A 213 -9.53 -32.64 -13.43
C LYS A 213 -8.31 -32.43 -12.53
N ILE A 214 -7.12 -32.91 -12.90
CA ILE A 214 -5.92 -32.82 -12.05
C ILE A 214 -5.56 -31.38 -11.71
N ASP A 215 -5.63 -30.47 -12.67
CA ASP A 215 -5.38 -29.04 -12.46
C ASP A 215 -6.34 -28.44 -11.42
N LYS A 216 -7.63 -28.76 -11.54
CA LYS A 216 -8.65 -28.27 -10.60
C LYS A 216 -8.47 -28.87 -9.20
N MET A 217 -8.13 -30.14 -9.11
CA MET A 217 -7.90 -30.82 -7.84
C MET A 217 -6.69 -30.25 -7.11
N ILE A 218 -5.59 -30.00 -7.82
CA ILE A 218 -4.40 -29.36 -7.25
C ILE A 218 -4.74 -27.94 -6.76
N ALA A 219 -5.43 -27.13 -7.57
CA ALA A 219 -5.83 -25.80 -7.20
C ALA A 219 -6.66 -25.82 -5.90
N ASN A 220 -7.68 -26.64 -5.83
CA ASN A 220 -8.54 -26.74 -4.65
C ASN A 220 -7.77 -27.21 -3.40
N LYS A 221 -6.85 -28.18 -3.52
CA LYS A 221 -6.00 -28.64 -2.42
C LYS A 221 -5.06 -27.54 -1.90
N MET A 222 -4.71 -26.58 -2.76
CA MET A 222 -3.85 -25.44 -2.41
C MET A 222 -4.65 -24.17 -2.06
N GLY A 223 -5.99 -24.25 -1.99
CA GLY A 223 -6.84 -23.13 -1.57
C GLY A 223 -7.14 -22.12 -2.69
N PHE A 224 -7.02 -22.52 -3.94
CA PHE A 224 -7.36 -21.71 -5.12
C PHE A 224 -8.57 -22.30 -5.85
N GLU A 225 -9.35 -21.40 -6.42
CA GLU A 225 -10.55 -21.83 -7.17
C GLU A 225 -10.21 -22.38 -8.56
N ASP A 226 -9.11 -21.89 -9.18
CA ASP A 226 -8.84 -22.17 -10.59
C ASP A 226 -7.35 -22.09 -10.95
N VAL A 227 -7.04 -22.51 -12.17
CA VAL A 227 -5.73 -22.41 -12.82
C VAL A 227 -5.82 -21.53 -14.05
N TYR A 228 -4.68 -20.98 -14.50
CA TYR A 228 -4.62 -20.31 -15.81
C TYR A 228 -4.96 -21.30 -16.93
N PRO A 229 -5.89 -20.95 -17.83
CA PRO A 229 -6.36 -21.90 -18.85
C PRO A 229 -5.28 -22.20 -19.90
N VAL A 230 -4.40 -21.25 -20.17
CA VAL A 230 -3.30 -21.36 -21.14
C VAL A 230 -2.03 -20.80 -20.53
N SER A 231 -0.92 -21.51 -20.74
CA SER A 231 0.42 -21.08 -20.35
C SER A 231 1.47 -21.77 -21.23
N GLY A 232 2.71 -21.27 -21.17
CA GLY A 232 3.88 -22.04 -21.57
C GLY A 232 4.32 -22.97 -20.43
N GLN A 233 5.62 -23.11 -20.21
CA GLN A 233 6.16 -23.79 -19.04
C GLN A 233 5.86 -23.03 -17.73
N THR A 234 5.72 -21.70 -17.82
CA THR A 234 5.48 -20.78 -16.70
C THR A 234 4.14 -20.10 -16.86
N TYR A 235 3.60 -19.54 -15.76
CA TYR A 235 2.52 -18.55 -15.90
C TYR A 235 3.06 -17.29 -16.60
N SER A 236 2.17 -16.53 -17.23
CA SER A 236 2.56 -15.27 -17.89
C SER A 236 3.21 -14.31 -16.89
N ARG A 237 4.44 -13.86 -17.14
CA ARG A 237 5.14 -12.87 -16.29
C ARG A 237 4.41 -11.53 -16.21
N LYS A 238 3.38 -11.34 -17.01
CA LYS A 238 2.43 -10.23 -16.86
C LYS A 238 1.71 -10.24 -15.49
N VAL A 239 1.60 -11.39 -14.85
CA VAL A 239 1.04 -11.50 -13.49
C VAL A 239 1.92 -10.72 -12.50
N ASP A 240 3.24 -10.90 -12.56
CA ASP A 240 4.20 -10.18 -11.71
C ASP A 240 4.12 -8.66 -11.95
N THR A 241 3.95 -8.26 -13.22
CA THR A 241 3.72 -6.83 -13.58
C THR A 241 2.45 -6.29 -12.93
N ARG A 242 1.35 -7.04 -12.97
CA ARG A 242 0.10 -6.63 -12.32
C ARG A 242 0.25 -6.48 -10.81
N VAL A 243 0.95 -7.42 -10.18
CA VAL A 243 1.24 -7.38 -8.74
C VAL A 243 2.03 -6.12 -8.38
N LEU A 244 3.17 -5.88 -9.02
CA LEU A 244 4.00 -4.74 -8.68
C LEU A 244 3.37 -3.39 -9.05
N ASN A 245 2.51 -3.33 -10.06
CA ASN A 245 1.75 -2.11 -10.38
C ASN A 245 0.76 -1.74 -9.26
N VAL A 246 0.08 -2.71 -8.66
CA VAL A 246 -0.79 -2.45 -7.51
C VAL A 246 0.02 -1.97 -6.30
N LEU A 247 1.16 -2.60 -6.02
CA LEU A 247 2.06 -2.14 -4.95
C LEU A 247 2.58 -0.72 -5.22
N ALA A 248 2.91 -0.39 -6.47
CA ALA A 248 3.34 0.95 -6.87
C ALA A 248 2.22 1.99 -6.72
N GLY A 249 0.96 1.61 -6.97
CA GLY A 249 -0.21 2.46 -6.69
C GLY A 249 -0.29 2.84 -5.22
N ILE A 250 -0.28 1.84 -4.33
CA ILE A 250 -0.27 2.04 -2.87
C ILE A 250 0.93 2.91 -2.44
N ALA A 251 2.11 2.65 -2.98
CA ALA A 251 3.31 3.43 -2.71
C ALA A 251 3.15 4.89 -3.14
N SER A 252 2.52 5.15 -4.28
CA SER A 252 2.22 6.51 -4.78
C SER A 252 1.32 7.29 -3.81
N SER A 253 0.23 6.66 -3.35
CA SER A 253 -0.69 7.26 -2.37
C SER A 253 0.02 7.55 -1.03
N ALA A 254 0.83 6.61 -0.55
CA ALA A 254 1.64 6.78 0.67
C ALA A 254 2.68 7.91 0.52
N HIS A 255 3.31 8.02 -0.65
CA HIS A 255 4.26 9.11 -0.95
C HIS A 255 3.56 10.47 -0.89
N LYS A 256 2.40 10.58 -1.54
CA LYS A 256 1.59 11.81 -1.55
C LYS A 256 1.20 12.23 -0.13
N PHE A 257 0.66 11.32 0.68
CA PHE A 257 0.35 11.56 2.09
C PHE A 257 1.58 12.04 2.86
N SER A 258 2.72 11.38 2.71
CA SER A 258 3.94 11.73 3.43
C SER A 258 4.46 13.13 3.08
N ASN A 259 4.31 13.57 1.83
CA ASN A 259 4.64 14.93 1.42
C ASN A 259 3.71 15.96 2.09
N ASP A 260 2.41 15.70 2.14
CA ASP A 260 1.45 16.59 2.80
C ASP A 260 1.78 16.74 4.30
N ILE A 261 2.09 15.66 4.99
CA ILE A 261 2.51 15.72 6.41
C ILE A 261 3.79 16.55 6.59
N ARG A 262 4.80 16.35 5.72
CA ARG A 262 6.05 17.13 5.76
C ARG A 262 5.80 18.63 5.56
N LEU A 263 4.92 19.01 4.64
CA LEU A 263 4.52 20.39 4.38
C LEU A 263 3.72 20.95 5.56
N LEU A 264 2.77 20.20 6.13
CA LEU A 264 2.00 20.62 7.30
C LEU A 264 2.87 20.77 8.55
N GLN A 265 3.88 19.90 8.72
CA GLN A 265 4.84 20.01 9.81
C GLN A 265 5.77 21.23 9.64
N HIS A 266 6.17 21.56 8.41
CA HIS A 266 6.86 22.83 8.11
C HIS A 266 6.01 24.04 8.53
N LEU A 267 4.70 24.00 8.26
CA LEU A 267 3.74 25.01 8.68
C LEU A 267 3.44 24.99 10.20
N LYS A 268 3.91 23.97 10.93
CA LYS A 268 3.64 23.72 12.35
C LYS A 268 2.16 23.51 12.67
N GLU A 269 1.38 23.05 11.71
CA GLU A 269 -0.05 22.82 11.83
C GLU A 269 -0.39 21.39 12.25
N VAL A 270 0.29 20.42 11.66
CA VAL A 270 0.19 18.99 11.97
C VAL A 270 1.58 18.38 11.97
N GLU A 271 1.87 17.54 12.95
CA GLU A 271 3.15 16.83 13.07
C GLU A 271 2.93 15.31 13.15
N GLU A 272 3.89 14.54 12.63
CA GLU A 272 3.95 13.10 12.90
C GLU A 272 4.27 12.85 14.39
N PRO A 273 3.96 11.62 14.91
CA PRO A 273 4.23 11.32 16.31
C PRO A 273 5.73 11.38 16.63
N PHE A 274 6.03 11.87 17.82
CA PHE A 274 7.39 11.98 18.33
C PHE A 274 7.49 11.35 19.71
N GLU A 275 8.34 10.34 19.86
CA GLU A 275 8.46 9.59 21.11
C GLU A 275 9.26 10.36 22.16
N LYS A 276 8.95 10.11 23.43
CA LYS A 276 9.55 10.83 24.58
C LYS A 276 11.09 10.85 24.57
N ASN A 277 11.70 9.76 24.12
CA ASN A 277 13.16 9.61 24.09
C ASN A 277 13.76 9.73 22.68
N GLN A 278 12.95 10.10 21.70
CA GLN A 278 13.41 10.24 20.32
C GLN A 278 14.28 11.48 20.17
N ILE A 279 15.37 11.38 19.42
CA ILE A 279 16.24 12.49 19.07
C ILE A 279 15.93 12.91 17.63
N GLY A 280 15.39 14.12 17.47
CA GLY A 280 15.03 14.65 16.15
C GLY A 280 16.20 15.28 15.39
N SER A 281 17.24 15.71 16.11
CA SER A 281 18.41 16.36 15.54
C SER A 281 19.61 16.27 16.49
N SER A 282 20.78 15.95 15.95
CA SER A 282 22.03 15.90 16.71
C SER A 282 22.56 17.28 17.12
N ALA A 283 22.16 18.34 16.42
CA ALA A 283 22.65 19.70 16.63
C ALA A 283 21.65 20.62 17.32
N MET A 284 20.35 20.43 17.08
CA MET A 284 19.26 21.28 17.62
C MET A 284 18.25 20.41 18.36
N ALA A 285 18.36 20.35 19.67
CA ALA A 285 17.63 19.41 20.51
C ALA A 285 16.09 19.53 20.42
N TYR A 286 15.55 20.73 20.16
CA TYR A 286 14.11 20.94 20.02
C TYR A 286 13.55 20.60 18.64
N LYS A 287 14.42 20.38 17.64
CA LYS A 287 14.02 20.16 16.25
C LYS A 287 13.38 18.78 16.08
N ARG A 288 12.17 18.73 15.60
CA ARG A 288 11.44 17.53 15.26
C ARG A 288 11.40 17.37 13.74
N ASN A 289 12.17 16.42 13.22
CA ASN A 289 12.16 16.12 11.79
C ASN A 289 11.07 15.08 11.48
N PRO A 290 10.35 15.18 10.36
CA PRO A 290 9.34 14.22 9.94
C PRO A 290 10.00 12.95 9.34
N MET A 291 10.83 12.25 10.14
CA MET A 291 11.68 11.16 9.66
C MET A 291 10.89 9.93 9.18
N ARG A 292 9.71 9.68 9.75
CA ARG A 292 8.84 8.56 9.35
C ARG A 292 8.22 8.86 7.99
N SER A 293 7.71 10.06 7.80
CA SER A 293 7.20 10.52 6.50
C SER A 293 8.28 10.58 5.42
N GLU A 294 9.51 10.97 5.76
CA GLU A 294 10.66 10.92 4.83
C GLU A 294 11.00 9.48 4.42
N ARG A 295 10.91 8.51 5.33
CA ARG A 295 11.12 7.08 5.02
C ARG A 295 10.02 6.52 4.15
N ILE A 296 8.75 6.86 4.44
CA ILE A 296 7.63 6.49 3.56
C ILE A 296 7.93 6.94 2.13
N ALA A 297 8.27 8.21 1.94
CA ALA A 297 8.58 8.76 0.62
C ALA A 297 9.75 8.04 -0.07
N SER A 298 10.83 7.78 0.67
CA SER A 298 12.02 7.13 0.08
C SER A 298 11.80 5.66 -0.27
N LEU A 299 11.09 4.90 0.56
CA LEU A 299 10.70 3.52 0.26
C LEU A 299 9.69 3.46 -0.89
N ALA A 300 8.75 4.42 -0.96
CA ALA A 300 7.79 4.51 -2.05
C ALA A 300 8.49 4.77 -3.40
N ASN A 301 9.52 5.61 -3.44
CA ASN A 301 10.33 5.79 -4.65
C ASN A 301 10.95 4.48 -5.10
N TYR A 302 11.44 3.66 -4.17
CA TYR A 302 12.00 2.35 -4.48
C TYR A 302 10.95 1.43 -5.11
N VAL A 303 9.77 1.28 -4.49
CA VAL A 303 8.70 0.41 -5.02
C VAL A 303 8.23 0.84 -6.41
N MET A 304 8.02 2.16 -6.61
CA MET A 304 7.60 2.68 -7.91
C MET A 304 8.64 2.44 -9.01
N ALA A 305 9.93 2.57 -8.70
CA ALA A 305 11.02 2.28 -9.64
C ALA A 305 11.13 0.79 -9.92
N ASP A 306 11.01 -0.06 -8.88
CA ASP A 306 11.10 -1.51 -8.99
C ASP A 306 9.98 -2.12 -9.83
N ALA A 307 8.80 -1.51 -9.89
CA ALA A 307 7.68 -1.96 -10.72
C ALA A 307 7.99 -2.03 -12.22
N LEU A 308 9.05 -1.39 -12.69
CA LEU A 308 9.54 -1.53 -14.07
C LEU A 308 10.17 -2.90 -14.33
N ASN A 309 10.78 -3.54 -13.35
CA ASN A 309 11.47 -4.82 -13.50
C ASN A 309 10.56 -5.93 -14.09
N PRO A 310 9.40 -6.26 -13.50
CA PRO A 310 8.55 -7.31 -14.05
C PRO A 310 7.93 -6.92 -15.39
N ALA A 311 7.71 -5.64 -15.67
CA ALA A 311 7.20 -5.18 -16.96
C ALA A 311 8.22 -5.46 -18.08
N ILE A 312 9.50 -5.14 -17.84
CA ILE A 312 10.59 -5.42 -18.78
C ILE A 312 10.76 -6.94 -18.93
N THR A 313 10.80 -7.67 -17.82
CA THR A 313 10.93 -9.13 -17.82
C THR A 313 9.78 -9.81 -18.62
N ALA A 314 8.54 -9.36 -18.44
CA ALA A 314 7.40 -9.88 -19.20
C ALA A 314 7.53 -9.61 -20.70
N ALA A 315 8.04 -8.43 -21.08
CA ALA A 315 8.21 -8.03 -22.48
C ALA A 315 9.35 -8.79 -23.20
N THR A 316 10.33 -9.29 -22.46
CA THR A 316 11.52 -9.97 -22.99
C THR A 316 11.45 -11.50 -22.94
N GLN A 317 10.32 -12.08 -22.50
CA GLN A 317 10.12 -13.53 -22.53
C GLN A 317 10.03 -14.05 -23.97
N TRP A 318 10.60 -15.25 -24.21
CA TRP A 318 10.63 -15.89 -25.51
C TRP A 318 9.79 -17.17 -25.50
N PHE A 319 8.87 -17.29 -26.43
CA PHE A 319 8.06 -18.48 -26.66
C PHE A 319 7.50 -19.09 -25.35
N GLU A 320 7.73 -20.36 -25.10
CA GLU A 320 7.21 -21.09 -23.94
C GLU A 320 8.04 -20.88 -22.67
N ARG A 321 9.31 -20.44 -22.80
CA ARG A 321 10.22 -20.21 -21.67
C ARG A 321 11.52 -19.50 -22.06
N THR A 322 11.91 -18.50 -21.27
CA THR A 322 13.32 -18.06 -21.10
C THR A 322 13.65 -18.08 -19.60
N LEU A 323 14.94 -18.02 -19.23
CA LEU A 323 15.35 -18.07 -17.82
C LEU A 323 15.73 -16.71 -17.24
N ASP A 324 15.71 -15.65 -18.03
CA ASP A 324 16.04 -14.29 -17.62
C ASP A 324 15.12 -13.73 -16.54
N ASP A 325 13.88 -14.23 -16.42
CA ASP A 325 12.96 -13.93 -15.35
C ASP A 325 13.45 -14.40 -13.98
N SER A 326 14.17 -15.52 -13.95
CA SER A 326 14.48 -16.25 -12.71
C SER A 326 15.25 -15.41 -11.69
N ALA A 327 16.35 -14.77 -12.09
CA ALA A 327 17.13 -13.93 -11.20
C ALA A 327 16.41 -12.62 -10.87
N ASN A 328 15.82 -11.96 -11.88
CA ASN A 328 15.16 -10.67 -11.69
C ASN A 328 13.99 -10.76 -10.71
N LYS A 329 13.05 -11.70 -10.92
CA LYS A 329 11.88 -11.80 -10.05
C LYS A 329 12.19 -12.26 -8.62
N ARG A 330 13.29 -13.01 -8.41
CA ARG A 330 13.74 -13.41 -7.07
C ARG A 330 14.21 -12.22 -6.22
N ILE A 331 14.53 -11.10 -6.86
CA ILE A 331 14.92 -9.85 -6.21
C ILE A 331 13.74 -8.89 -6.20
N SER A 332 13.22 -8.51 -7.36
CA SER A 332 12.23 -7.45 -7.52
C SER A 332 10.93 -7.76 -6.77
N VAL A 333 10.38 -8.95 -6.87
CA VAL A 333 9.10 -9.27 -6.24
C VAL A 333 9.17 -9.26 -4.70
N PRO A 334 10.09 -10.00 -4.04
CA PRO A 334 10.19 -9.96 -2.58
C PRO A 334 10.52 -8.57 -2.05
N GLU A 335 11.45 -7.84 -2.69
CA GLU A 335 11.86 -6.52 -2.21
C GLU A 335 10.74 -5.48 -2.32
N ALA A 336 9.91 -5.52 -3.37
CA ALA A 336 8.72 -4.69 -3.47
C ALA A 336 7.75 -4.94 -2.30
N PHE A 337 7.49 -6.20 -1.96
CA PHE A 337 6.63 -6.56 -0.84
C PHE A 337 7.22 -6.18 0.53
N LEU A 338 8.51 -6.40 0.73
CA LEU A 338 9.19 -5.99 1.97
C LEU A 338 9.17 -4.47 2.15
N ALA A 339 9.33 -3.72 1.06
CA ALA A 339 9.29 -2.27 1.09
C ALA A 339 7.88 -1.74 1.35
N ILE A 340 6.85 -2.27 0.67
CA ILE A 340 5.47 -1.82 0.86
C ILE A 340 4.95 -2.18 2.27
N ASP A 341 5.38 -3.31 2.80
CA ASP A 341 5.08 -3.72 4.17
C ASP A 341 5.60 -2.70 5.19
N GLY A 342 6.85 -2.29 5.06
CA GLY A 342 7.45 -1.23 5.88
C GLY A 342 6.79 0.14 5.69
N ILE A 343 6.39 0.49 4.46
CA ILE A 343 5.64 1.71 4.18
C ILE A 343 4.32 1.72 4.94
N LEU A 344 3.56 0.63 4.91
CA LEU A 344 2.25 0.56 5.56
C LEU A 344 2.35 0.56 7.08
N ASP A 345 3.38 -0.07 7.68
CA ASP A 345 3.64 0.02 9.12
C ASP A 345 3.99 1.45 9.54
N LEU A 346 4.84 2.14 8.78
CA LEU A 346 5.15 3.55 9.02
C LEU A 346 3.92 4.43 8.84
N TYR A 347 3.13 4.21 7.80
CA TYR A 347 1.90 4.96 7.54
C TYR A 347 0.91 4.80 8.69
N LEU A 348 0.66 3.55 9.11
CA LEU A 348 -0.21 3.25 10.25
C LEU A 348 0.27 3.95 11.52
N ASN A 349 1.57 3.89 11.81
CA ASN A 349 2.15 4.56 12.96
C ASN A 349 2.00 6.09 12.90
N VAL A 350 2.19 6.68 11.73
CA VAL A 350 2.05 8.14 11.56
C VAL A 350 0.60 8.56 11.77
N VAL A 351 -0.37 7.88 11.16
CA VAL A 351 -1.80 8.28 11.25
C VAL A 351 -2.39 8.07 12.63
N ASP A 352 -1.96 7.02 13.34
CA ASP A 352 -2.40 6.74 14.73
C ASP A 352 -1.89 7.80 15.74
N GLY A 353 -0.80 8.48 15.40
CA GLY A 353 -0.14 9.43 16.31
C GLY A 353 -0.07 10.88 15.83
N LEU A 354 -0.80 11.28 14.79
CA LEU A 354 -0.79 12.66 14.29
C LEU A 354 -1.15 13.67 15.36
N VAL A 355 -0.33 14.71 15.50
CA VAL A 355 -0.53 15.81 16.44
C VAL A 355 -0.99 17.05 15.69
N VAL A 356 -2.16 17.58 16.05
CA VAL A 356 -2.75 18.79 15.45
C VAL A 356 -2.58 19.96 16.39
N TYR A 357 -2.22 21.13 15.87
CA TYR A 357 -2.06 22.38 16.62
C TYR A 357 -3.14 23.41 16.23
N PRO A 358 -4.36 23.34 16.78
CA PRO A 358 -5.49 24.19 16.37
C PRO A 358 -5.20 25.69 16.46
N LYS A 359 -4.43 26.12 17.46
CA LYS A 359 -4.09 27.56 17.64
C LYS A 359 -3.12 28.07 16.58
N VAL A 360 -2.23 27.23 16.06
CA VAL A 360 -1.34 27.59 14.94
C VAL A 360 -2.15 27.68 13.65
N ILE A 361 -3.04 26.72 13.44
CA ILE A 361 -3.98 26.70 12.30
C ILE A 361 -4.85 27.95 12.30
N GLU A 362 -5.48 28.27 13.43
CA GLU A 362 -6.32 29.48 13.61
C GLU A 362 -5.54 30.74 13.29
N LYS A 363 -4.35 30.91 13.87
CA LYS A 363 -3.50 32.09 13.64
C LYS A 363 -3.17 32.28 12.15
N ARG A 364 -2.80 31.20 11.45
CA ARG A 364 -2.49 31.25 10.02
C ARG A 364 -3.72 31.56 9.19
N LEU A 365 -4.83 30.89 9.48
CA LEU A 365 -6.09 31.12 8.77
C LEU A 365 -6.57 32.55 8.93
N MET A 366 -6.51 33.09 10.15
CA MET A 366 -6.93 34.47 10.43
C MET A 366 -6.05 35.52 9.78
N SER A 367 -4.78 35.22 9.45
CA SER A 367 -3.92 36.16 8.72
C SER A 367 -4.34 36.33 7.25
N GLU A 368 -5.01 35.34 6.67
CA GLU A 368 -5.42 35.33 5.27
C GLU A 368 -6.93 35.55 5.08
N LEU A 369 -7.73 35.21 6.09
CA LEU A 369 -9.20 35.25 6.02
C LEU A 369 -9.78 36.62 5.63
N PRO A 370 -9.23 37.78 6.05
CA PRO A 370 -9.73 39.08 5.59
C PRO A 370 -9.76 39.25 4.08
N PHE A 371 -8.76 38.71 3.37
CA PHE A 371 -8.74 38.75 1.89
C PHE A 371 -9.80 37.84 1.26
N MET A 372 -10.17 36.75 1.93
CA MET A 372 -11.17 35.78 1.44
C MET A 372 -12.59 36.23 1.77
N ALA A 373 -12.76 36.98 2.84
CA ALA A 373 -14.05 37.47 3.32
C ALA A 373 -14.53 38.74 2.61
N THR A 374 -13.78 39.29 1.69
CA THR A 374 -14.08 40.56 1.01
C THR A 374 -15.45 40.59 0.34
N GLU A 375 -15.93 39.47 -0.23
CA GLU A 375 -17.26 39.40 -0.80
C GLU A 375 -18.35 39.52 0.26
N ASN A 376 -18.21 38.80 1.39
CA ASN A 376 -19.15 38.85 2.50
C ASN A 376 -19.19 40.25 3.13
N ILE A 377 -18.01 40.87 3.32
CA ILE A 377 -17.89 42.23 3.82
C ILE A 377 -18.61 43.21 2.88
N MET A 378 -18.40 43.09 1.58
CA MET A 378 -19.05 43.90 0.58
C MET A 378 -20.59 43.76 0.65
N MET A 379 -21.08 42.52 0.78
CA MET A 379 -22.53 42.25 0.89
C MET A 379 -23.13 42.85 2.18
N ASP A 380 -22.41 42.79 3.30
CA ASP A 380 -22.85 43.39 4.56
C ASP A 380 -22.84 44.94 4.46
N ALA A 381 -21.85 45.53 3.79
CA ALA A 381 -21.83 46.95 3.56
C ALA A 381 -22.95 47.44 2.60
N VAL A 382 -23.32 46.63 1.59
CA VAL A 382 -24.47 46.90 0.73
C VAL A 382 -25.77 46.87 1.51
N LYS A 383 -25.95 45.89 2.41
CA LYS A 383 -27.11 45.83 3.34
C LYS A 383 -27.17 47.08 4.26
N ALA A 384 -26.02 47.62 4.63
CA ALA A 384 -25.89 48.86 5.40
C ALA A 384 -26.14 50.13 4.55
N GLY A 385 -26.49 50.02 3.24
CA GLY A 385 -26.86 51.13 2.38
C GLY A 385 -25.78 51.59 1.38
N GLY A 386 -24.65 50.88 1.29
CA GLY A 386 -23.56 51.22 0.36
C GLY A 386 -23.81 50.80 -1.09
N ASP A 387 -23.18 51.53 -2.05
CA ASP A 387 -23.19 51.18 -3.48
C ASP A 387 -22.22 50.03 -3.79
N ARG A 388 -22.73 48.94 -4.36
CA ARG A 388 -21.95 47.73 -4.64
C ARG A 388 -20.74 47.97 -5.55
N GLN A 389 -20.85 48.81 -6.56
CA GLN A 389 -19.76 49.06 -7.52
C GLN A 389 -18.66 49.90 -6.88
N GLU A 390 -19.04 50.93 -6.15
CA GLU A 390 -18.10 51.75 -5.39
C GLU A 390 -17.36 50.93 -4.32
N LEU A 391 -18.10 50.13 -3.57
CA LEU A 391 -17.53 49.29 -2.53
C LEU A 391 -16.56 48.24 -3.09
N HIS A 392 -16.86 47.66 -4.25
CA HIS A 392 -15.98 46.70 -4.92
C HIS A 392 -14.63 47.34 -5.27
N GLU A 393 -14.62 48.53 -5.87
CA GLU A 393 -13.37 49.22 -6.22
C GLU A 393 -12.59 49.65 -4.99
N LYS A 394 -13.26 50.08 -3.94
CA LYS A 394 -12.62 50.37 -2.66
C LYS A 394 -12.00 49.15 -2.02
N ILE A 395 -12.72 48.01 -1.93
CA ILE A 395 -12.16 46.76 -1.42
C ILE A 395 -10.92 46.36 -2.22
N ARG A 396 -10.97 46.43 -3.54
CA ARG A 396 -9.82 46.15 -4.39
C ARG A 396 -8.60 47.00 -4.01
N THR A 397 -8.79 48.30 -3.86
CA THR A 397 -7.72 49.23 -3.52
C THR A 397 -7.16 48.99 -2.14
N LEU A 398 -8.03 48.84 -1.11
CA LEU A 398 -7.65 48.58 0.26
C LEU A 398 -6.97 47.19 0.40
N SER A 399 -7.41 46.18 -0.34
CA SER A 399 -6.76 44.86 -0.38
C SER A 399 -5.34 44.94 -0.94
N MET A 400 -5.13 45.75 -1.98
CA MET A 400 -3.79 46.01 -2.53
C MET A 400 -2.88 46.72 -1.53
N GLU A 401 -3.41 47.65 -0.77
CA GLU A 401 -2.69 48.33 0.29
C GLU A 401 -2.32 47.40 1.43
N ALA A 402 -3.28 46.62 1.95
CA ALA A 402 -3.03 45.61 2.98
C ALA A 402 -2.01 44.56 2.48
N GLY A 403 -2.12 44.13 1.22
CA GLY A 403 -1.17 43.20 0.61
C GLY A 403 0.26 43.74 0.55
N ARG A 404 0.43 45.06 0.26
CA ARG A 404 1.74 45.74 0.31
C ARG A 404 2.27 45.83 1.78
N ASN A 405 1.40 46.14 2.72
CA ASN A 405 1.78 46.15 4.12
C ASN A 405 2.34 44.81 4.59
N VAL A 406 1.70 43.72 4.22
CA VAL A 406 2.16 42.34 4.51
C VAL A 406 3.47 42.01 3.82
N LYS A 407 3.53 42.18 2.46
CA LYS A 407 4.63 41.67 1.65
C LYS A 407 5.87 42.54 1.62
N GLU A 408 5.69 43.88 1.60
CA GLU A 408 6.82 44.83 1.48
C GLU A 408 7.31 45.30 2.82
N LYS A 409 6.40 45.42 3.80
CA LYS A 409 6.74 45.99 5.14
C LYS A 409 6.81 44.95 6.26
N GLY A 410 6.37 43.68 5.97
CA GLY A 410 6.35 42.63 6.99
C GLY A 410 5.38 42.86 8.15
N LEU A 411 4.34 43.64 7.92
CA LEU A 411 3.31 43.95 8.91
C LEU A 411 2.20 42.89 8.87
N ASP A 412 1.38 42.86 9.94
CA ASP A 412 0.17 42.06 9.94
C ASP A 412 -0.86 42.57 8.93
N ASN A 413 -1.79 41.70 8.51
CA ASN A 413 -2.89 42.02 7.60
C ASN A 413 -3.84 43.00 8.34
N ASN A 414 -3.94 44.22 7.87
CA ASN A 414 -4.76 45.28 8.43
C ASN A 414 -5.95 45.66 7.56
N LEU A 415 -6.41 44.77 6.69
CA LEU A 415 -7.50 45.07 5.77
C LEU A 415 -8.80 45.43 6.47
N LEU A 416 -9.12 44.80 7.60
CA LEU A 416 -10.33 45.11 8.38
C LEU A 416 -10.27 46.52 8.96
N GLU A 417 -9.11 46.95 9.46
CA GLU A 417 -8.88 48.29 9.98
C GLU A 417 -9.00 49.37 8.88
N LEU A 418 -8.46 49.07 7.68
CA LEU A 418 -8.59 49.95 6.51
C LEU A 418 -10.04 50.11 6.07
N ILE A 419 -10.82 49.01 6.04
CA ILE A 419 -12.24 49.02 5.71
C ILE A 419 -13.04 49.79 6.76
N ALA A 420 -12.80 49.53 8.07
CA ALA A 420 -13.49 50.23 9.16
C ALA A 420 -13.24 51.75 9.16
N ALA A 421 -12.07 52.17 8.69
CA ALA A 421 -11.71 53.57 8.58
C ALA A 421 -12.37 54.31 7.36
N ASP A 422 -12.85 53.58 6.37
CA ASP A 422 -13.53 54.18 5.20
C ASP A 422 -15.05 54.29 5.45
N PRO A 423 -15.59 55.52 5.55
CA PRO A 423 -16.99 55.72 5.94
C PRO A 423 -18.00 55.18 4.92
N SER A 424 -17.60 54.87 3.68
CA SER A 424 -18.51 54.32 2.68
C SER A 424 -18.98 52.91 2.97
N PHE A 425 -18.25 52.16 3.81
CA PHE A 425 -18.67 50.84 4.23
C PHE A 425 -19.73 50.86 5.31
N ASN A 426 -19.77 51.93 6.09
CA ASN A 426 -20.66 52.09 7.27
C ASN A 426 -20.69 50.83 8.17
N LEU A 427 -19.51 50.25 8.38
CA LEU A 427 -19.28 49.09 9.23
C LEU A 427 -18.22 49.40 10.29
N THR A 428 -18.50 49.01 11.52
CA THR A 428 -17.52 49.10 12.62
C THR A 428 -16.54 47.93 12.60
N ILE A 429 -15.37 48.11 13.22
CA ILE A 429 -14.40 47.01 13.35
C ILE A 429 -14.99 45.79 14.07
N ASP A 430 -15.89 45.97 15.02
CA ASP A 430 -16.55 44.86 15.73
C ASP A 430 -17.55 44.09 14.86
N GLU A 431 -18.24 44.79 13.96
CA GLU A 431 -19.10 44.16 12.98
C GLU A 431 -18.28 43.35 11.95
N LEU A 432 -17.19 43.91 11.45
CA LEU A 432 -16.26 43.23 10.56
C LEU A 432 -15.66 41.98 11.20
N LYS A 433 -15.25 42.04 12.49
CA LYS A 433 -14.76 40.86 13.20
C LYS A 433 -15.79 39.75 13.35
N LYS A 434 -17.08 40.04 13.43
CA LYS A 434 -18.14 39.02 13.47
C LYS A 434 -18.28 38.26 12.13
N THR A 435 -17.87 38.89 11.02
CA THR A 435 -17.84 38.23 9.71
C THR A 435 -16.65 37.28 9.60
N MET A 436 -15.63 37.40 10.47
CA MET A 436 -14.40 36.58 10.47
C MET A 436 -14.55 35.27 11.23
N ASP A 437 -15.72 34.64 11.22
CA ASP A 437 -15.90 33.30 11.73
C ASP A 437 -15.47 32.26 10.67
N PRO A 438 -14.34 31.55 10.85
CA PRO A 438 -13.79 30.66 9.85
C PRO A 438 -14.75 29.55 9.41
N SER A 439 -15.66 29.10 10.30
CA SER A 439 -16.59 28.01 10.03
C SER A 439 -17.57 28.34 8.90
N LYS A 440 -17.83 29.62 8.66
CA LYS A 440 -18.73 30.10 7.60
C LYS A 440 -18.13 29.99 6.18
N TYR A 441 -16.82 29.73 6.09
CA TYR A 441 -16.06 29.73 4.83
C TYR A 441 -15.64 28.32 4.39
N THR A 442 -15.95 27.27 5.16
CA THR A 442 -15.54 25.89 4.87
C THR A 442 -16.49 25.13 3.93
N GLY A 443 -17.56 25.81 3.45
CA GLY A 443 -18.56 25.19 2.57
C GLY A 443 -19.17 23.94 3.23
N ARG A 444 -19.28 22.86 2.45
CA ARG A 444 -19.78 21.55 2.91
C ARG A 444 -18.67 20.60 3.41
N SER A 445 -17.53 21.12 3.86
CA SER A 445 -16.41 20.26 4.24
C SER A 445 -16.77 19.24 5.32
N LYS A 446 -17.49 19.66 6.36
CA LYS A 446 -17.93 18.78 7.45
C LYS A 446 -18.91 17.71 6.96
N GLU A 447 -19.93 18.10 6.23
CA GLU A 447 -20.96 17.19 5.69
C GLU A 447 -20.34 16.18 4.71
N GLN A 448 -19.40 16.63 3.86
CA GLN A 448 -18.69 15.74 2.94
C GLN A 448 -17.85 14.69 3.67
N VAL A 449 -17.24 15.02 4.80
CA VAL A 449 -16.55 14.02 5.65
C VAL A 449 -17.55 13.02 6.21
N GLU A 450 -18.66 13.49 6.78
CA GLU A 450 -19.70 12.63 7.39
C GLU A 450 -20.32 11.68 6.35
N GLU A 451 -20.66 12.20 5.18
CA GLU A 451 -21.20 11.43 4.05
C GLU A 451 -20.18 10.36 3.59
N PHE A 452 -18.94 10.76 3.32
CA PHE A 452 -17.91 9.85 2.84
C PHE A 452 -17.59 8.74 3.86
N LEU A 453 -17.52 9.07 5.14
CA LEU A 453 -17.29 8.07 6.19
C LEU A 453 -18.47 7.10 6.29
N SER A 454 -19.71 7.59 6.24
CA SER A 454 -20.90 6.75 6.40
C SER A 454 -21.20 5.88 5.16
N GLU A 455 -21.01 6.41 3.97
CA GLU A 455 -21.42 5.76 2.73
C GLU A 455 -20.31 4.88 2.11
N VAL A 456 -19.04 5.21 2.34
CA VAL A 456 -17.90 4.51 1.73
C VAL A 456 -17.06 3.78 2.77
N ILE A 457 -16.54 4.48 3.78
CA ILE A 457 -15.55 3.92 4.70
C ILE A 457 -16.16 2.91 5.66
N ASN A 458 -17.28 3.26 6.33
CA ASN A 458 -17.89 2.36 7.31
C ASN A 458 -18.31 1.01 6.71
N PRO A 459 -18.89 0.92 5.51
CA PRO A 459 -19.15 -0.36 4.85
C PRO A 459 -17.88 -1.20 4.62
N ILE A 460 -16.77 -0.57 4.21
CA ILE A 460 -15.48 -1.26 4.04
C ILE A 460 -15.00 -1.82 5.38
N LEU A 461 -15.02 -1.01 6.44
CA LEU A 461 -14.55 -1.43 7.76
C LEU A 461 -15.42 -2.52 8.38
N GLU A 462 -16.75 -2.44 8.24
CA GLU A 462 -17.67 -3.47 8.74
C GLU A 462 -17.48 -4.81 8.01
N ALA A 463 -17.30 -4.78 6.69
CA ALA A 463 -17.01 -5.98 5.89
C ALA A 463 -15.65 -6.64 6.24
N ASN A 464 -14.76 -5.91 6.91
CA ASN A 464 -13.40 -6.33 7.25
C ASN A 464 -13.06 -6.23 8.74
N LYS A 465 -14.07 -6.26 9.60
CA LYS A 465 -13.88 -6.08 11.05
C LYS A 465 -12.95 -7.08 11.70
N ASP A 466 -12.84 -8.28 11.15
CA ASP A 466 -11.94 -9.34 11.59
C ASP A 466 -10.45 -9.04 11.33
N LEU A 467 -10.15 -8.10 10.44
CA LEU A 467 -8.80 -7.64 10.11
C LEU A 467 -8.34 -6.43 10.91
N LEU A 468 -9.25 -5.78 11.64
CA LEU A 468 -8.98 -4.55 12.39
C LEU A 468 -8.18 -4.83 13.69
N GLY A 469 -7.59 -3.77 14.24
CA GLY A 469 -6.87 -3.81 15.52
C GLY A 469 -5.37 -4.12 15.38
N LEU A 470 -4.82 -4.00 14.17
CA LEU A 470 -3.38 -4.08 13.98
C LEU A 470 -2.69 -2.86 14.59
N THR A 471 -1.66 -3.12 15.39
CA THR A 471 -0.78 -2.08 15.92
C THR A 471 0.52 -2.07 15.12
N ALA A 472 0.94 -0.92 14.65
CA ALA A 472 2.17 -0.78 13.89
C ALA A 472 3.40 -1.11 14.77
N GLN A 473 4.27 -1.98 14.28
CA GLN A 473 5.57 -2.27 14.88
C GLN A 473 6.65 -1.63 14.02
N ILE A 474 7.22 -0.53 14.50
CA ILE A 474 8.34 0.13 13.83
C ILE A 474 9.65 -0.16 14.58
N ASN A 475 10.66 -0.54 13.82
CA ASN A 475 12.00 -0.86 14.37
C ASN A 475 12.97 0.34 14.26
N VAL A 476 12.52 1.47 13.72
CA VAL A 476 13.36 2.63 13.41
C VAL A 476 12.60 3.94 13.51
#